data_5161f5ef25b6fd6b0980d3ba36ffe36f
#
_entry.id   5161f5ef25b6fd6b0980d3ba36ffe36f
#
_cell.length_a   1.000
_cell.length_b   1.000
_cell.length_c   1.000
_cell.angle_alpha   90.00
_cell.angle_beta   90.00
_cell.angle_gamma   90.00
#
_symmetry.space_group_name_H-M   'P 1'
#
loop_
_entity.id
_entity.type
_entity.pdbx_description
1 polymer ?
#
loop_
_entity_poly.entity_id
_entity_poly.type
_entity_poly.pdbx_seq_one_letter_code
_entity_poly.pdbx_strand_id
1 'polypeptide(L)'
;IDSGFDNYAGVTFFGTEERILVGWAANWVYANNLPTGEFCGQMTLPRVLSLVDTPLGGPRLAGAPVSDRLFGEPVPVSGSLPGEVYKLTVSGEGEAEISLSNSLGEAFLFGVDGTGDIYIDRSNSGARDFDPEFAKPEYGRISAPRFFDGPWTLELTFDRSVCELFGDKGTRAFTQLLYPTEPYTSIDIKGNARAGISLIK
;
A
#
# COMPACT_ATOMS: atom_id res chain seq x y z
N ILE A 1 -7.65 10.43 -4.98
CA ILE A 1 -7.78 9.00 -5.33
C ILE A 1 -6.63 8.19 -4.74
N ASP A 2 -5.42 8.74 -4.72
CA ASP A 2 -4.23 8.09 -4.17
C ASP A 2 -3.39 9.13 -3.42
N SER A 3 -2.88 8.77 -2.26
CA SER A 3 -2.02 9.59 -1.41
C SER A 3 -0.55 9.14 -1.49
N GLY A 4 -0.28 8.03 -2.16
CA GLY A 4 1.08 7.52 -2.40
C GLY A 4 1.84 8.32 -3.43
N PHE A 5 3.11 7.98 -3.62
CA PHE A 5 3.97 8.68 -4.59
C PHE A 5 3.83 8.14 -6.01
N ASP A 6 3.35 6.90 -6.17
CA ASP A 6 3.50 6.13 -7.40
C ASP A 6 2.16 5.71 -8.00
N ASN A 7 1.30 6.68 -8.33
CA ASN A 7 0.09 6.44 -9.11
C ASN A 7 -0.15 7.61 -10.05
N TYR A 8 -0.01 7.39 -11.34
CA TYR A 8 -0.15 8.42 -12.35
C TYR A 8 -1.03 7.97 -13.53
N ALA A 9 -1.52 8.93 -14.31
CA ALA A 9 -2.28 8.74 -15.54
C ALA A 9 -3.46 7.76 -15.42
N GLY A 10 -4.18 7.80 -14.28
CA GLY A 10 -5.32 6.92 -14.03
C GLY A 10 -6.42 7.09 -15.07
N VAL A 11 -6.89 5.98 -15.64
CA VAL A 11 -8.00 5.93 -16.58
C VAL A 11 -9.07 4.97 -16.08
N THR A 12 -10.32 5.18 -16.50
CA THR A 12 -11.42 4.27 -16.18
C THR A 12 -11.85 3.47 -17.40
N PHE A 13 -12.24 2.23 -17.17
CA PHE A 13 -12.77 1.37 -18.23
C PHE A 13 -14.10 1.91 -18.77
N PHE A 14 -14.30 1.73 -20.08
CA PHE A 14 -15.56 2.03 -20.74
C PHE A 14 -16.40 0.74 -20.89
N GLY A 15 -17.73 0.88 -20.82
CA GLY A 15 -18.66 -0.23 -21.05
C GLY A 15 -18.80 -1.21 -19.90
N THR A 16 -18.34 -0.85 -18.70
CA THR A 16 -18.54 -1.61 -17.46
C THR A 16 -19.67 -0.98 -16.63
N GLU A 17 -20.42 -1.80 -15.88
CA GLU A 17 -21.45 -1.32 -14.96
C GLU A 17 -20.81 -0.53 -13.81
N GLU A 18 -19.69 -1.02 -13.28
CA GLU A 18 -18.90 -0.36 -12.26
C GLU A 18 -17.87 0.59 -12.89
N ARG A 19 -17.57 1.68 -12.21
CA ARG A 19 -16.49 2.58 -12.58
C ARG A 19 -15.16 2.04 -12.09
N ILE A 20 -14.44 1.32 -12.95
CA ILE A 20 -13.16 0.71 -12.61
C ILE A 20 -12.01 1.60 -13.07
N LEU A 21 -11.16 2.01 -12.13
CA LEU A 21 -9.95 2.80 -12.37
C LEU A 21 -8.73 1.88 -12.42
N VAL A 22 -7.82 2.15 -13.32
CA VAL A 22 -6.44 1.63 -13.30
C VAL A 22 -5.48 2.77 -13.58
N GLY A 23 -4.33 2.77 -12.91
CA GLY A 23 -3.28 3.77 -13.08
C GLY A 23 -1.93 3.14 -13.41
N TRP A 24 -0.98 3.96 -13.74
CA TRP A 24 0.41 3.57 -13.87
C TRP A 24 1.08 3.68 -12.48
N ALA A 25 1.51 2.54 -11.94
CA ALA A 25 2.25 2.46 -10.69
C ALA A 25 3.70 2.87 -10.92
N ALA A 26 3.92 4.16 -11.08
CA ALA A 26 5.22 4.79 -11.20
C ALA A 26 5.09 6.32 -11.04
N ASN A 27 6.23 7.02 -11.07
CA ASN A 27 6.31 8.47 -10.99
C ASN A 27 7.32 8.98 -12.02
N TRP A 28 6.93 9.93 -12.86
CA TRP A 28 7.77 10.52 -13.90
C TRP A 28 9.08 11.09 -13.39
N VAL A 29 9.12 11.49 -12.12
CA VAL A 29 10.32 12.09 -11.51
C VAL A 29 11.52 11.15 -11.55
N TYR A 30 11.29 9.83 -11.42
CA TYR A 30 12.35 8.80 -11.37
C TYR A 30 12.08 7.56 -12.24
N ALA A 31 10.98 7.53 -12.98
CA ALA A 31 10.56 6.34 -13.71
C ALA A 31 11.60 5.80 -14.69
N ASN A 32 12.41 6.67 -15.30
CA ASN A 32 13.41 6.27 -16.28
C ASN A 32 14.62 5.53 -15.68
N ASN A 33 14.79 5.61 -14.36
CA ASN A 33 15.94 5.02 -13.64
C ASN A 33 15.56 3.85 -12.76
N LEU A 34 14.30 3.36 -12.86
CA LEU A 34 13.84 2.24 -12.02
C LEU A 34 14.72 1.00 -12.21
N PRO A 35 15.09 0.29 -11.12
CA PRO A 35 15.99 -0.86 -11.18
C PRO A 35 15.27 -2.15 -11.61
N THR A 36 14.34 -2.06 -12.53
CA THR A 36 13.50 -3.16 -13.01
C THR A 36 14.01 -3.82 -14.30
N GLY A 37 15.03 -3.23 -14.93
CA GLY A 37 15.68 -3.80 -16.12
C GLY A 37 14.81 -3.73 -17.37
N GLU A 38 13.90 -4.66 -17.54
CA GLU A 38 13.14 -4.83 -18.79
C GLU A 38 11.86 -4.00 -18.89
N PHE A 39 11.37 -3.43 -17.77
CA PHE A 39 10.12 -2.66 -17.74
C PHE A 39 10.27 -1.39 -16.88
N CYS A 40 9.40 -0.41 -17.12
CA CYS A 40 9.42 0.87 -16.45
C CYS A 40 8.03 1.16 -15.87
N GLY A 41 7.85 0.82 -14.58
CA GLY A 41 6.57 0.89 -13.87
C GLY A 41 5.64 -0.29 -14.21
N GLN A 42 4.59 -0.38 -13.43
CA GLN A 42 3.57 -1.43 -13.48
C GLN A 42 2.18 -0.79 -13.55
N MET A 43 1.14 -1.57 -13.76
CA MET A 43 -0.22 -1.09 -13.55
C MET A 43 -0.61 -1.26 -12.09
N THR A 44 -1.38 -0.30 -11.55
CA THR A 44 -2.02 -0.48 -10.25
C THR A 44 -3.06 -1.59 -10.30
N LEU A 45 -3.46 -2.09 -9.14
CA LEU A 45 -4.67 -2.90 -9.05
C LEU A 45 -5.86 -2.14 -9.62
N PRO A 46 -6.73 -2.77 -10.42
CA PRO A 46 -7.98 -2.18 -10.80
C PRO A 46 -8.84 -1.90 -9.54
N ARG A 47 -9.41 -0.70 -9.45
CA ARG A 47 -10.19 -0.24 -8.29
C ARG A 47 -11.59 0.16 -8.71
N VAL A 48 -12.60 -0.42 -8.09
CA VAL A 48 -13.99 0.04 -8.23
C VAL A 48 -14.13 1.35 -7.48
N LEU A 49 -14.52 2.40 -8.19
CA LEU A 49 -14.75 3.73 -7.61
C LEU A 49 -16.19 3.86 -7.11
N SER A 50 -16.34 4.38 -5.92
CA SER A 50 -17.64 4.70 -5.32
C SER A 50 -17.57 6.00 -4.52
N LEU A 51 -18.72 6.54 -4.12
CA LEU A 51 -18.81 7.64 -3.15
C LEU A 51 -19.20 7.05 -1.80
N VAL A 52 -18.46 7.43 -0.77
CA VAL A 52 -18.67 7.02 0.62
C VAL A 52 -18.88 8.27 1.47
N ASP A 53 -19.97 8.31 2.21
CA ASP A 53 -20.19 9.36 3.22
C ASP A 53 -19.26 9.08 4.42
N THR A 54 -18.50 10.12 4.79
CA THR A 54 -17.55 10.04 5.88
C THR A 54 -17.91 10.98 7.02
N PRO A 55 -17.78 10.53 8.30
CA PRO A 55 -18.11 11.37 9.45
C PRO A 55 -17.31 12.65 9.55
N LEU A 56 -16.03 12.60 9.18
CA LEU A 56 -15.07 13.69 9.35
C LEU A 56 -14.85 14.56 8.10
N GLY A 57 -15.44 14.20 6.97
CA GLY A 57 -15.14 14.94 5.74
C GLY A 57 -16.26 15.02 4.70
N GLY A 58 -17.48 14.53 5.02
CA GLY A 58 -18.56 14.41 4.05
C GLY A 58 -18.27 13.38 2.96
N PRO A 59 -18.95 13.44 1.80
CA PRO A 59 -18.74 12.47 0.71
C PRO A 59 -17.30 12.47 0.20
N ARG A 60 -16.71 11.28 0.09
CA ARG A 60 -15.36 11.07 -0.45
C ARG A 60 -15.38 9.99 -1.53
N LEU A 61 -14.52 10.16 -2.52
CA LEU A 61 -14.26 9.12 -3.49
C LEU A 61 -13.47 7.99 -2.81
N ALA A 62 -13.95 6.77 -2.96
CA ALA A 62 -13.30 5.56 -2.49
C ALA A 62 -12.92 4.68 -3.68
N GLY A 63 -11.81 3.96 -3.55
CA GLY A 63 -11.34 2.95 -4.50
C GLY A 63 -11.19 1.61 -3.80
N ALA A 64 -12.01 0.62 -4.14
CA ALA A 64 -11.89 -0.74 -3.64
C ALA A 64 -11.15 -1.61 -4.66
N PRO A 65 -10.04 -2.30 -4.29
CA PRO A 65 -9.32 -3.14 -5.22
C PRO A 65 -10.17 -4.35 -5.65
N VAL A 66 -10.12 -4.70 -6.93
CA VAL A 66 -10.85 -5.86 -7.49
C VAL A 66 -10.11 -7.18 -7.20
N SER A 67 -9.03 -7.12 -6.44
CA SER A 67 -8.12 -8.23 -6.19
C SER A 67 -8.66 -9.35 -5.29
N ASP A 68 -9.77 -9.13 -4.59
CA ASP A 68 -10.32 -10.12 -3.64
C ASP A 68 -10.60 -11.49 -4.25
N ARG A 69 -10.87 -11.53 -5.55
CA ARG A 69 -11.09 -12.79 -6.29
C ARG A 69 -9.80 -13.59 -6.47
N LEU A 70 -8.63 -12.95 -6.38
CA LEU A 70 -7.32 -13.56 -6.58
C LEU A 70 -6.76 -14.18 -5.30
N PHE A 71 -7.20 -13.72 -4.14
CA PHE A 71 -6.67 -14.13 -2.85
C PHE A 71 -7.60 -15.11 -2.12
N GLY A 72 -6.98 -15.97 -1.32
CA GLY A 72 -7.68 -16.86 -0.39
C GLY A 72 -8.22 -16.14 0.84
N GLU A 73 -8.88 -16.89 1.73
CA GLU A 73 -9.29 -16.37 3.02
C GLU A 73 -8.07 -15.99 3.86
N PRO A 74 -8.12 -14.90 4.64
CA PRO A 74 -7.03 -14.50 5.48
C PRO A 74 -6.83 -15.48 6.64
N VAL A 75 -5.58 -15.88 6.87
CA VAL A 75 -5.17 -16.65 8.05
C VAL A 75 -4.32 -15.76 8.96
N PRO A 76 -4.40 -15.90 10.29
CA PRO A 76 -3.57 -15.13 11.21
C PRO A 76 -2.08 -15.24 10.85
N VAL A 77 -1.36 -14.13 10.86
CA VAL A 77 0.07 -14.09 10.60
C VAL A 77 0.79 -13.34 11.69
N SER A 78 1.94 -13.88 12.10
CA SER A 78 2.90 -13.23 12.98
C SER A 78 4.28 -13.81 12.73
N GLY A 79 5.30 -12.97 12.74
CA GLY A 79 6.70 -13.36 12.63
C GLY A 79 7.18 -13.61 11.21
N SER A 80 6.59 -14.52 10.44
CA SER A 80 7.09 -14.86 9.09
C SER A 80 6.11 -14.55 7.97
N LEU A 81 6.65 -14.10 6.83
CA LEU A 81 5.92 -13.85 5.60
C LEU A 81 6.21 -14.95 4.56
N PRO A 82 5.22 -15.41 3.81
CA PRO A 82 5.33 -16.58 2.93
C PRO A 82 5.68 -16.21 1.48
N GLY A 83 6.58 -15.30 1.23
CA GLY A 83 7.03 -15.01 -0.14
C GLY A 83 6.80 -13.59 -0.61
N GLU A 84 6.71 -13.42 -1.93
CA GLU A 84 6.82 -12.11 -2.59
C GLU A 84 5.48 -11.51 -3.02
N VAL A 85 4.40 -12.29 -3.00
CA VAL A 85 3.06 -11.83 -3.42
C VAL A 85 2.02 -12.28 -2.40
N TYR A 86 1.40 -11.33 -1.74
CA TYR A 86 0.39 -11.60 -0.70
C TYR A 86 -0.50 -10.36 -0.45
N LYS A 87 -1.62 -10.60 0.21
CA LYS A 87 -2.46 -9.53 0.78
C LYS A 87 -2.43 -9.64 2.31
N LEU A 88 -2.14 -8.54 2.99
CA LEU A 88 -2.29 -8.38 4.43
C LEU A 88 -3.57 -7.62 4.73
N THR A 89 -4.33 -8.11 5.68
CA THR A 89 -5.45 -7.38 6.29
C THR A 89 -5.08 -7.14 7.75
N VAL A 90 -4.90 -5.87 8.11
CA VAL A 90 -4.53 -5.46 9.46
C VAL A 90 -5.67 -4.68 10.08
N SER A 91 -6.12 -5.09 11.25
CA SER A 91 -7.15 -4.39 12.01
C SER A 91 -6.61 -3.99 13.37
N GLY A 92 -6.94 -2.77 13.79
CA GLY A 92 -6.44 -2.23 15.04
C GLY A 92 -7.27 -1.04 15.55
N GLU A 93 -6.81 -0.48 16.66
CA GLU A 93 -7.37 0.72 17.29
C GLU A 93 -6.26 1.58 17.88
N GLY A 94 -6.33 2.90 17.66
CA GLY A 94 -5.27 3.83 18.04
C GLY A 94 -4.04 3.70 17.16
N GLU A 95 -2.88 4.06 17.72
CA GLU A 95 -1.59 3.98 17.04
C GLU A 95 -1.12 2.52 16.88
N ALA A 96 -0.64 2.18 15.69
CA ALA A 96 0.08 0.94 15.45
C ALA A 96 1.03 1.07 14.26
N GLU A 97 2.19 0.40 14.38
CA GLU A 97 3.20 0.29 13.34
C GLU A 97 3.31 -1.17 12.90
N ILE A 98 3.25 -1.40 11.61
CA ILE A 98 3.51 -2.69 10.97
C ILE A 98 4.80 -2.58 10.18
N SER A 99 5.74 -3.48 10.44
CA SER A 99 7.03 -3.55 9.78
C SER A 99 7.14 -4.84 8.97
N LEU A 100 7.40 -4.73 7.66
CA LEU A 100 7.81 -5.85 6.81
C LEU A 100 9.30 -5.73 6.61
N SER A 101 10.08 -6.76 6.98
CA SER A 101 11.54 -6.68 6.98
C SER A 101 12.21 -7.95 6.46
N ASN A 102 13.48 -7.82 6.09
CA ASN A 102 14.34 -8.91 5.65
C ASN A 102 15.61 -9.05 6.51
N SER A 103 16.44 -10.04 6.18
CA SER A 103 17.68 -10.35 6.91
C SER A 103 18.76 -9.28 6.81
N LEU A 104 18.67 -8.38 5.82
CA LEU A 104 19.61 -7.28 5.60
C LEU A 104 19.26 -6.02 6.44
N GLY A 105 18.15 -6.06 7.20
CA GLY A 105 17.69 -4.94 7.99
C GLY A 105 16.92 -3.89 7.16
N GLU A 106 16.59 -4.20 5.92
CA GLU A 106 15.67 -3.38 5.13
C GLU A 106 14.26 -3.57 5.67
N ALA A 107 13.49 -2.47 5.72
CA ALA A 107 12.13 -2.50 6.26
C ALA A 107 11.21 -1.50 5.54
N PHE A 108 10.01 -1.95 5.23
CA PHE A 108 8.88 -1.14 4.83
C PHE A 108 7.89 -1.03 5.99
N LEU A 109 7.52 0.19 6.35
CA LEU A 109 6.62 0.45 7.48
C LEU A 109 5.29 1.03 6.97
N PHE A 110 4.22 0.67 7.66
CA PHE A 110 2.90 1.27 7.46
C PHE A 110 2.06 1.15 8.73
N GLY A 111 1.00 1.92 8.82
CA GLY A 111 0.11 1.85 9.98
C GLY A 111 -0.72 3.10 10.18
N VAL A 112 -1.08 3.31 11.45
CA VAL A 112 -1.75 4.53 11.92
C VAL A 112 -0.85 5.16 12.98
N ASP A 113 -0.50 6.42 12.80
CA ASP A 113 0.42 7.12 13.71
C ASP A 113 -0.29 7.78 14.90
N GLY A 114 0.49 8.38 15.81
CA GLY A 114 -0.02 9.02 17.02
C GLY A 114 -0.94 10.23 16.78
N THR A 115 -1.02 10.76 15.55
CA THR A 115 -2.00 11.79 15.15
C THR A 115 -3.29 11.19 14.62
N GLY A 116 -3.31 9.87 14.39
CA GLY A 116 -4.42 9.13 13.80
C GLY A 116 -4.38 9.07 12.28
N ASP A 117 -3.30 9.51 11.64
CA ASP A 117 -3.14 9.47 10.20
C ASP A 117 -2.67 8.07 9.73
N ILE A 118 -3.19 7.60 8.61
CA ILE A 118 -2.63 6.43 7.92
C ILE A 118 -1.32 6.87 7.27
N TYR A 119 -0.27 6.08 7.44
CA TYR A 119 1.03 6.36 6.84
C TYR A 119 1.65 5.13 6.19
N ILE A 120 2.59 5.41 5.31
CA ILE A 120 3.57 4.47 4.78
C ILE A 120 4.96 5.09 4.83
N ASP A 121 5.98 4.26 5.01
CA ASP A 121 7.37 4.69 5.06
C ASP A 121 8.27 3.67 4.35
N ARG A 122 8.87 4.10 3.25
CA ARG A 122 9.85 3.34 2.46
C ARG A 122 11.28 3.83 2.62
N SER A 123 11.55 4.65 3.63
CA SER A 123 12.86 5.27 3.82
C SER A 123 14.01 4.27 3.93
N ASN A 124 13.71 3.06 4.42
CA ASN A 124 14.68 1.96 4.58
C ASN A 124 14.21 0.67 3.88
N SER A 125 13.44 0.78 2.79
CA SER A 125 12.74 -0.36 2.17
C SER A 125 13.60 -1.18 1.20
N GLY A 126 14.87 -0.84 0.99
CA GLY A 126 15.78 -1.47 0.03
C GLY A 126 16.54 -0.46 -0.80
N ALA A 127 16.84 -0.80 -2.06
CA ALA A 127 17.59 0.06 -2.96
C ALA A 127 16.83 1.37 -3.23
N ARG A 128 17.52 2.50 -3.05
CA ARG A 128 17.00 3.85 -3.30
C ARG A 128 17.96 4.73 -4.06
N ASP A 129 19.22 4.34 -4.19
CA ASP A 129 20.33 5.08 -4.78
C ASP A 129 20.39 5.00 -6.32
N PHE A 130 19.46 4.26 -6.92
CA PHE A 130 19.32 4.17 -8.38
C PHE A 130 18.89 5.50 -9.02
N ASP A 131 18.24 6.37 -8.26
CA ASP A 131 17.81 7.70 -8.70
C ASP A 131 17.91 8.72 -7.54
N PRO A 132 18.54 9.89 -7.77
CA PRO A 132 18.72 10.90 -6.72
C PRO A 132 17.40 11.50 -6.22
N GLU A 133 16.34 11.55 -7.02
CA GLU A 133 15.03 12.02 -6.58
C GLU A 133 14.35 10.97 -5.70
N PHE A 134 14.35 9.69 -6.11
CA PHE A 134 13.80 8.61 -5.30
C PHE A 134 14.50 8.48 -3.93
N ALA A 135 15.79 8.79 -3.87
CA ALA A 135 16.58 8.75 -2.64
C ALA A 135 16.26 9.88 -1.64
N LYS A 136 15.60 10.94 -2.07
CA LYS A 136 15.30 12.09 -1.20
C LYS A 136 14.39 11.70 -0.03
N PRO A 137 14.58 12.32 1.16
CA PRO A 137 13.76 12.06 2.34
C PRO A 137 12.24 12.29 2.12
N GLU A 138 11.87 13.29 1.32
CA GLU A 138 10.48 13.61 1.01
C GLU A 138 9.73 12.51 0.25
N TYR A 139 10.46 11.60 -0.41
CA TYR A 139 9.89 10.40 -1.03
C TYR A 139 9.99 9.15 -0.14
N GLY A 140 10.40 9.30 1.11
CA GLY A 140 10.48 8.21 2.08
C GLY A 140 9.14 7.91 2.75
N ARG A 141 8.63 8.88 3.50
CA ARG A 141 7.40 8.74 4.29
C ARG A 141 6.32 9.69 3.80
N ILE A 142 5.09 9.19 3.76
CA ILE A 142 3.88 9.99 3.50
C ILE A 142 2.75 9.54 4.42
N SER A 143 1.92 10.47 4.88
CA SER A 143 0.73 10.20 5.66
C SER A 143 -0.48 10.97 5.12
N ALA A 144 -1.67 10.50 5.50
CA ALA A 144 -2.93 11.17 5.18
C ALA A 144 -3.94 10.98 6.31
N PRO A 145 -4.70 12.04 6.66
CA PRO A 145 -5.67 11.98 7.73
C PRO A 145 -6.78 10.99 7.42
N ARG A 146 -7.24 10.26 8.43
CA ARG A 146 -8.39 9.38 8.34
C ARG A 146 -9.69 10.19 8.27
N PHE A 147 -10.72 9.57 7.71
CA PHE A 147 -12.06 10.12 7.65
C PHE A 147 -13.07 9.43 8.59
N PHE A 148 -12.59 8.42 9.33
CA PHE A 148 -13.37 7.66 10.30
C PHE A 148 -12.63 7.58 11.63
N ASP A 149 -13.35 7.80 12.72
CA ASP A 149 -12.83 7.62 14.08
C ASP A 149 -12.87 6.15 14.53
N GLY A 150 -12.17 5.86 15.62
CA GLY A 150 -12.17 4.56 16.28
C GLY A 150 -11.40 3.48 15.52
N PRO A 151 -11.84 2.21 15.64
CA PRO A 151 -11.15 1.08 15.02
C PRO A 151 -10.94 1.25 13.52
N TRP A 152 -9.85 0.68 13.01
CA TRP A 152 -9.47 0.77 11.61
C TRP A 152 -9.10 -0.59 11.01
N THR A 153 -9.21 -0.67 9.72
CA THR A 153 -8.69 -1.78 8.93
C THR A 153 -7.89 -1.24 7.75
N LEU A 154 -6.70 -1.79 7.57
CA LEU A 154 -5.81 -1.53 6.45
C LEU A 154 -5.65 -2.81 5.63
N GLU A 155 -5.76 -2.71 4.33
CA GLU A 155 -5.49 -3.80 3.39
C GLU A 155 -4.30 -3.43 2.53
N LEU A 156 -3.22 -4.20 2.64
CA LEU A 156 -2.01 -4.05 1.85
C LEU A 156 -1.90 -5.21 0.88
N THR A 157 -1.91 -4.93 -0.41
CA THR A 157 -1.44 -5.89 -1.42
C THR A 157 0.02 -5.61 -1.72
N PHE A 158 0.86 -6.61 -1.55
CA PHE A 158 2.29 -6.57 -1.86
C PHE A 158 2.57 -7.48 -3.05
N ASP A 159 3.23 -6.94 -4.08
CA ASP A 159 3.64 -7.68 -5.27
C ASP A 159 5.07 -7.24 -5.64
N ARG A 160 6.05 -7.92 -5.06
CA ARG A 160 7.49 -7.74 -5.30
C ARG A 160 7.97 -6.29 -5.15
N SER A 161 7.84 -5.50 -6.22
CA SER A 161 8.33 -4.13 -6.31
C SER A 161 7.25 -3.06 -6.19
N VAL A 162 6.01 -3.45 -5.96
CA VAL A 162 4.89 -2.53 -5.73
C VAL A 162 4.07 -2.96 -4.53
N CYS A 163 3.61 -2.01 -3.75
CA CYS A 163 2.56 -2.24 -2.78
C CYS A 163 1.45 -1.20 -2.90
N GLU A 164 0.24 -1.64 -2.62
CA GLU A 164 -0.94 -0.78 -2.57
C GLU A 164 -1.65 -0.98 -1.24
N LEU A 165 -1.69 0.09 -0.44
CA LEU A 165 -2.37 0.13 0.86
C LEU A 165 -3.71 0.84 0.72
N PHE A 166 -4.76 0.22 1.24
CA PHE A 166 -6.12 0.78 1.28
C PHE A 166 -6.58 0.87 2.74
N GLY A 167 -7.15 2.00 3.11
CA GLY A 167 -7.70 2.24 4.42
C GLY A 167 -9.00 3.05 4.37
N ASP A 168 -9.67 3.14 5.51
CA ASP A 168 -10.88 3.93 5.66
C ASP A 168 -11.93 3.62 4.57
N LYS A 169 -12.22 2.33 4.36
CA LYS A 169 -13.17 1.84 3.34
C LYS A 169 -12.79 2.26 1.90
N GLY A 170 -11.49 2.35 1.63
CA GLY A 170 -10.97 2.74 0.32
C GLY A 170 -10.96 4.26 0.05
N THR A 171 -11.34 5.10 1.02
CA THR A 171 -11.22 6.56 0.88
C THR A 171 -9.78 7.04 1.03
N ARG A 172 -8.90 6.16 1.51
CA ARG A 172 -7.44 6.33 1.50
C ARG A 172 -6.79 5.19 0.74
N ALA A 173 -5.96 5.54 -0.21
CA ALA A 173 -5.13 4.60 -0.94
C ALA A 173 -3.71 5.17 -1.07
N PHE A 174 -2.71 4.30 -1.04
CA PHE A 174 -1.31 4.64 -1.21
C PHE A 174 -0.67 3.60 -2.12
N THR A 175 -0.18 4.02 -3.26
CA THR A 175 0.62 3.20 -4.16
C THR A 175 2.08 3.55 -3.99
N GLN A 176 2.94 2.54 -3.79
CA GLN A 176 4.38 2.70 -3.59
C GLN A 176 5.19 1.67 -4.35
N LEU A 177 6.24 2.16 -5.00
CA LEU A 177 7.31 1.31 -5.50
C LEU A 177 8.33 1.04 -4.39
N LEU A 178 8.75 -0.22 -4.29
CA LEU A 178 9.71 -0.73 -3.30
C LEU A 178 10.71 -1.63 -4.01
N TYR A 179 11.97 -1.54 -3.65
CA TYR A 179 13.03 -2.35 -4.26
C TYR A 179 13.89 -3.02 -3.18
N PRO A 180 13.29 -3.94 -2.38
CA PRO A 180 14.07 -4.68 -1.39
C PRO A 180 15.14 -5.52 -2.10
N THR A 181 16.35 -5.55 -1.52
CA THR A 181 17.49 -6.34 -2.04
C THR A 181 17.23 -7.85 -1.89
N GLU A 182 16.52 -8.21 -0.82
CA GLU A 182 15.99 -9.55 -0.59
C GLU A 182 14.49 -9.45 -0.22
N PRO A 183 13.69 -10.47 -0.51
CA PRO A 183 12.28 -10.46 -0.12
C PRO A 183 12.10 -10.21 1.38
N TYR A 184 11.06 -9.46 1.75
CA TYR A 184 10.67 -9.35 3.15
C TYR A 184 10.15 -10.68 3.65
N THR A 185 10.79 -11.22 4.69
CA THR A 185 10.46 -12.53 5.27
C THR A 185 9.86 -12.45 6.66
N SER A 186 9.83 -11.26 7.25
CA SER A 186 9.36 -11.05 8.61
C SER A 186 8.31 -9.95 8.69
N ILE A 187 7.33 -10.14 9.58
CA ILE A 187 6.36 -9.11 9.97
C ILE A 187 6.43 -8.90 11.48
N ASP A 188 6.51 -7.64 11.90
CA ASP A 188 6.39 -7.22 13.29
C ASP A 188 5.25 -6.20 13.42
N ILE A 189 4.54 -6.23 14.55
CA ILE A 189 3.41 -5.33 14.82
C ILE A 189 3.60 -4.73 16.20
N LYS A 190 3.71 -3.40 16.25
CA LYS A 190 3.71 -2.62 17.48
C LYS A 190 2.36 -1.91 17.63
N GLY A 191 1.83 -1.89 18.85
CA GLY A 191 0.52 -1.30 19.14
C GLY A 191 -0.62 -2.32 19.22
N ASN A 192 -1.86 -1.83 19.28
CA ASN A 192 -3.04 -2.67 19.42
C ASN A 192 -3.62 -3.03 18.04
N ALA A 193 -2.93 -3.95 17.34
CA ALA A 193 -3.37 -4.41 16.03
C ALA A 193 -3.09 -5.91 15.84
N ARG A 194 -3.77 -6.50 14.86
CA ARG A 194 -3.60 -7.90 14.44
C ARG A 194 -3.63 -8.00 12.92
N ALA A 195 -2.86 -8.93 12.37
CA ALA A 195 -2.79 -9.15 10.94
C ALA A 195 -3.29 -10.54 10.54
N GLY A 196 -3.91 -10.60 9.38
CA GLY A 196 -4.16 -11.81 8.62
C GLY A 196 -3.50 -11.71 7.25
N ILE A 197 -3.05 -12.84 6.73
CA ILE A 197 -2.44 -12.93 5.40
C ILE A 197 -3.26 -13.82 4.49
N SER A 198 -3.41 -13.40 3.24
CA SER A 198 -4.05 -14.16 2.16
C SER A 198 -3.05 -14.37 1.03
N LEU A 199 -2.96 -15.59 0.53
CA LEU A 199 -2.14 -15.96 -0.62
C LEU A 199 -2.98 -16.03 -1.89
N ILE A 200 -2.32 -15.94 -3.04
CA ILE A 200 -2.97 -16.17 -4.35
C ILE A 200 -3.51 -17.61 -4.39
N LYS A 201 -4.73 -17.76 -4.90
CA LYS A 201 -5.40 -19.05 -5.09
C LYS A 201 -4.78 -19.86 -6.21
#